data_75831dae795090ac3e67ea85d3bb6f1a
#
_entry.id   75831dae795090ac3e67ea85d3bb6f1a
#
_cell.length_a   1.000
_cell.length_b   1.000
_cell.length_c   1.000
_cell.angle_alpha   90.00
_cell.angle_beta   90.00
_cell.angle_gamma   90.00
#
_symmetry.space_group_name_H-M   'P 1'
#
loop_
_entity.id
_entity.type
_entity.pdbx_description
1 polymer ?
#
loop_
_entity_poly.entity_id
_entity_poly.type
_entity_poly.pdbx_seq_one_letter_code
_entity_poly.pdbx_strand_id
1 'polypeptide(L)'
;MTLPDSRLHVAEDVTELVGGTPILHLRRIPPAGAADVYVKLEFLNPGGSIKDRAAVGIIKRAEAEGRLKPGATILEATAGNTGIGLALIGVNRGYRVIVCIPQKFAKEKVVLMQALGAEVIRTPDDEGMVGAIKRAQELAAKIPDSFMAGQFENRANPDYHYETTGREIWEQMGGQVDAIVLGAGTGGTFSGVARYLKEKNPKCKAYLVESQGSIYGGGEPGDHKVEGIGSSFIPKTADMELCDWVITVNDEPAFEMVRRLAREEGVFSGSSGGAAVHAACEVAKELGAGKKVVTVIPDSAERYLSKNIFEGP
;
A
#
# COMPACT_ATOMS: atom_id res chain seq x y z
N MET A 1 21.47 11.05 22.39
CA MET A 1 20.32 10.87 21.47
C MET A 1 19.43 9.84 22.13
N THR A 2 18.35 10.25 22.79
CA THR A 2 17.40 9.33 23.42
C THR A 2 16.52 8.73 22.32
N LEU A 3 16.50 7.41 22.22
CA LEU A 3 15.56 6.72 21.34
C LEU A 3 14.12 6.99 21.81
N PRO A 4 13.15 7.16 20.91
CA PRO A 4 11.76 7.27 21.33
C PRO A 4 11.35 6.00 22.09
N ASP A 5 10.63 6.13 23.19
CA ASP A 5 10.19 5.04 24.08
C ASP A 5 9.52 3.86 23.34
N SER A 6 8.84 4.13 22.24
CA SER A 6 8.19 3.12 21.42
C SER A 6 9.13 2.08 20.75
N ARG A 7 10.45 2.33 20.74
CA ARG A 7 11.45 1.39 20.18
C ARG A 7 12.15 0.54 21.26
N LEU A 8 11.80 0.70 22.51
CA LEU A 8 12.44 0.03 23.65
C LEU A 8 11.53 -1.03 24.30
N HIS A 9 10.46 -1.46 23.63
CA HIS A 9 9.59 -2.49 24.14
C HIS A 9 9.86 -3.86 23.46
N VAL A 10 9.58 -4.92 24.18
CA VAL A 10 9.54 -6.28 23.65
C VAL A 10 8.12 -6.52 23.14
N ALA A 11 7.98 -6.84 21.85
CA ALA A 11 6.69 -7.17 21.26
C ALA A 11 6.34 -8.63 21.57
N GLU A 12 5.13 -8.88 22.01
CA GLU A 12 4.62 -10.25 22.26
C GLU A 12 4.04 -10.88 20.99
N ASP A 13 3.61 -10.08 20.03
CA ASP A 13 2.99 -10.49 18.78
C ASP A 13 3.54 -9.62 17.62
N VAL A 14 3.78 -10.24 16.47
CA VAL A 14 4.24 -9.55 15.26
C VAL A 14 3.30 -8.43 14.82
N THR A 15 2.02 -8.50 15.17
CA THR A 15 1.01 -7.46 14.90
C THR A 15 1.35 -6.12 15.55
N GLU A 16 2.04 -6.15 16.71
CA GLU A 16 2.45 -4.95 17.45
C GLU A 16 3.60 -4.19 16.75
N LEU A 17 4.31 -4.88 15.86
CA LEU A 17 5.38 -4.28 15.06
C LEU A 17 4.87 -3.58 13.80
N VAL A 18 3.57 -3.70 13.47
CA VAL A 18 2.98 -3.07 12.28
C VAL A 18 2.67 -1.61 12.58
N GLY A 19 3.22 -0.73 11.76
CA GLY A 19 3.04 0.71 11.93
C GLY A 19 4.24 1.38 12.61
N GLY A 20 4.07 2.61 13.06
CA GLY A 20 5.17 3.39 13.63
C GLY A 20 6.35 3.61 12.67
N THR A 21 6.15 3.40 11.38
CA THR A 21 7.19 3.53 10.36
C THR A 21 7.75 4.96 10.30
N PRO A 22 9.05 5.15 10.02
CA PRO A 22 9.64 6.48 9.97
C PRO A 22 9.24 7.25 8.71
N ILE A 23 9.38 8.57 8.79
CA ILE A 23 9.34 9.49 7.66
C ILE A 23 10.76 9.97 7.37
N LEU A 24 11.17 9.94 6.10
CA LEU A 24 12.44 10.46 5.61
C LEU A 24 12.19 11.76 4.84
N HIS A 25 12.97 12.80 5.10
CA HIS A 25 13.03 14.00 4.28
C HIS A 25 14.00 13.78 3.10
N LEU A 26 13.50 13.80 1.87
CA LEU A 26 14.34 13.71 0.67
C LEU A 26 15.16 15.00 0.50
N ARG A 27 16.45 14.86 0.25
CA ARG A 27 17.37 15.99 0.19
C ARG A 27 17.93 16.29 -1.20
N ARG A 28 17.97 15.31 -2.10
CA ARG A 28 18.67 15.40 -3.37
C ARG A 28 17.74 15.33 -4.56
N ILE A 29 16.64 14.60 -4.44
CA ILE A 29 15.67 14.39 -5.53
C ILE A 29 14.79 15.62 -5.79
N PRO A 30 14.22 16.29 -4.76
CA PRO A 30 13.36 17.44 -5.01
C PRO A 30 14.14 18.59 -5.68
N PRO A 31 13.53 19.26 -6.68
CA PRO A 31 14.21 20.37 -7.37
C PRO A 31 14.45 21.57 -6.44
N ALA A 32 15.47 22.35 -6.75
CA ALA A 32 15.76 23.58 -6.01
C ALA A 32 14.56 24.55 -6.09
N GLY A 33 14.19 25.14 -4.94
CA GLY A 33 13.06 26.05 -4.84
C GLY A 33 11.67 25.38 -4.77
N ALA A 34 11.60 24.06 -4.85
CA ALA A 34 10.37 23.31 -4.61
C ALA A 34 10.00 23.22 -3.11
N ALA A 35 8.82 22.72 -2.81
CA ALA A 35 8.43 22.33 -1.47
C ALA A 35 9.30 21.18 -0.95
N ASP A 36 9.39 21.04 0.37
CA ASP A 36 10.04 19.91 0.99
C ASP A 36 9.23 18.62 0.77
N VAL A 37 9.88 17.55 0.31
CA VAL A 37 9.25 16.24 0.08
C VAL A 37 9.66 15.26 1.17
N TYR A 38 8.66 14.65 1.78
CA TYR A 38 8.80 13.66 2.84
C TYR A 38 8.21 12.33 2.41
N VAL A 39 8.89 11.22 2.70
CA VAL A 39 8.44 9.88 2.33
C VAL A 39 8.27 9.00 3.57
N LYS A 40 7.09 8.44 3.76
CA LYS A 40 6.83 7.46 4.82
C LYS A 40 7.24 6.08 4.34
N LEU A 41 8.16 5.45 5.07
CA LEU A 41 8.86 4.23 4.66
C LEU A 41 8.09 2.98 5.11
N GLU A 42 7.02 2.62 4.39
CA GLU A 42 6.13 1.52 4.75
C GLU A 42 6.70 0.12 4.47
N PHE A 43 7.83 0.02 3.76
CA PHE A 43 8.57 -1.24 3.65
C PHE A 43 9.24 -1.68 4.95
N LEU A 44 9.27 -0.82 5.97
CA LEU A 44 9.79 -1.14 7.31
C LEU A 44 8.76 -1.82 8.21
N ASN A 45 7.54 -2.06 7.75
CA ASN A 45 6.64 -2.99 8.43
C ASN A 45 7.22 -4.42 8.42
N PRO A 46 6.87 -5.29 9.38
CA PRO A 46 7.46 -6.63 9.52
C PRO A 46 7.27 -7.54 8.29
N GLY A 47 6.13 -7.45 7.60
CA GLY A 47 5.90 -8.12 6.33
C GLY A 47 6.43 -7.34 5.12
N GLY A 48 7.11 -6.20 5.32
CA GLY A 48 7.82 -5.41 4.32
C GLY A 48 6.91 -4.60 3.40
N SER A 49 5.68 -4.27 3.79
CA SER A 49 4.82 -3.39 3.01
C SER A 49 3.70 -2.73 3.81
N ILE A 50 3.11 -1.68 3.24
CA ILE A 50 1.93 -0.99 3.76
C ILE A 50 0.71 -1.91 3.91
N LYS A 51 0.68 -3.04 3.21
CA LYS A 51 -0.45 -3.98 3.25
C LYS A 51 -0.54 -4.74 4.56
N ASP A 52 0.51 -4.77 5.36
CA ASP A 52 0.47 -5.32 6.72
C ASP A 52 -0.56 -4.57 7.56
N ARG A 53 -0.67 -3.24 7.38
CA ARG A 53 -1.69 -2.43 8.05
C ARG A 53 -3.11 -2.82 7.65
N ALA A 54 -3.35 -2.96 6.34
CA ALA A 54 -4.66 -3.40 5.85
C ALA A 54 -5.02 -4.79 6.40
N ALA A 55 -4.07 -5.72 6.44
CA ALA A 55 -4.27 -7.06 6.99
C ALA A 55 -4.62 -7.01 8.49
N VAL A 56 -3.88 -6.23 9.29
CA VAL A 56 -4.18 -6.04 10.72
C VAL A 56 -5.57 -5.46 10.91
N GLY A 57 -5.91 -4.38 10.19
CA GLY A 57 -7.22 -3.73 10.31
C GLY A 57 -8.37 -4.66 9.96
N ILE A 58 -8.24 -5.42 8.85
CA ILE A 58 -9.26 -6.36 8.39
C ILE A 58 -9.46 -7.50 9.40
N ILE A 59 -8.37 -8.13 9.87
CA ILE A 59 -8.42 -9.25 10.80
C ILE A 59 -8.99 -8.79 12.16
N LYS A 60 -8.43 -7.73 12.76
CA LYS A 60 -8.89 -7.23 14.07
C LYS A 60 -10.38 -6.85 14.06
N ARG A 61 -10.84 -6.18 13.01
CA ARG A 61 -12.25 -5.83 12.89
C ARG A 61 -13.14 -7.06 12.74
N ALA A 62 -12.74 -8.02 11.90
CA ALA A 62 -13.50 -9.25 11.71
C ALA A 62 -13.60 -10.10 12.99
N GLU A 63 -12.53 -10.15 13.78
CA GLU A 63 -12.52 -10.79 15.12
C GLU A 63 -13.48 -10.08 16.08
N ALA A 64 -13.38 -8.74 16.18
CA ALA A 64 -14.22 -7.92 17.06
C ALA A 64 -15.72 -8.02 16.71
N GLU A 65 -16.05 -8.16 15.44
CA GLU A 65 -17.42 -8.34 14.95
C GLU A 65 -17.89 -9.80 14.98
N GLY A 66 -17.05 -10.75 15.40
CA GLY A 66 -17.37 -12.19 15.44
C GLY A 66 -17.51 -12.84 14.05
N ARG A 67 -17.10 -12.16 12.98
CA ARG A 67 -17.10 -12.70 11.60
C ARG A 67 -15.92 -13.64 11.33
N LEU A 68 -14.82 -13.47 12.04
CA LEU A 68 -13.66 -14.34 11.98
C LEU A 68 -13.51 -15.08 13.31
N LYS A 69 -13.88 -16.36 13.31
CA LYS A 69 -13.81 -17.24 14.50
C LYS A 69 -12.42 -17.87 14.63
N PRO A 70 -11.97 -18.25 15.84
CA PRO A 70 -10.72 -18.99 16.02
C PRO A 70 -10.64 -20.23 15.12
N GLY A 71 -9.52 -20.42 14.43
CA GLY A 71 -9.30 -21.53 13.51
C GLY A 71 -9.98 -21.43 12.15
N ALA A 72 -10.71 -20.33 11.88
CA ALA A 72 -11.36 -20.10 10.58
C ALA A 72 -10.34 -19.97 9.43
N THR A 73 -10.85 -20.05 8.20
CA THR A 73 -10.06 -19.87 6.99
C THR A 73 -10.22 -18.46 6.44
N ILE A 74 -9.13 -17.71 6.30
CA ILE A 74 -9.10 -16.40 5.62
C ILE A 74 -8.81 -16.64 4.13
N LEU A 75 -9.61 -16.05 3.25
CA LEU A 75 -9.42 -16.08 1.80
C LEU A 75 -9.23 -14.66 1.25
N GLU A 76 -8.35 -14.54 0.26
CA GLU A 76 -8.14 -13.28 -0.47
C GLU A 76 -7.70 -13.55 -1.91
N ALA A 77 -8.12 -12.67 -2.82
CA ALA A 77 -7.58 -12.60 -4.17
C ALA A 77 -6.67 -11.37 -4.27
N THR A 78 -5.39 -11.58 -4.54
CA THR A 78 -4.44 -10.47 -4.54
C THR A 78 -3.25 -10.70 -5.46
N ALA A 79 -2.70 -9.61 -5.98
CA ALA A 79 -1.44 -9.60 -6.76
C ALA A 79 -0.17 -9.70 -5.88
N GLY A 80 -0.29 -9.81 -4.55
CA GLY A 80 0.90 -10.12 -3.75
C GLY A 80 0.94 -9.57 -2.32
N ASN A 81 1.22 -8.28 -2.11
CA ASN A 81 1.54 -7.75 -0.78
C ASN A 81 0.43 -7.95 0.27
N THR A 82 -0.84 -7.86 -0.13
CA THR A 82 -1.96 -8.13 0.80
C THR A 82 -1.97 -9.60 1.25
N GLY A 83 -1.65 -10.54 0.34
CA GLY A 83 -1.52 -11.95 0.68
C GLY A 83 -0.39 -12.20 1.68
N ILE A 84 0.74 -11.49 1.55
CA ILE A 84 1.84 -11.59 2.52
C ILE A 84 1.40 -11.05 3.89
N GLY A 85 0.76 -9.86 3.94
CA GLY A 85 0.25 -9.31 5.19
C GLY A 85 -0.77 -10.21 5.87
N LEU A 86 -1.74 -10.76 5.11
CA LEU A 86 -2.73 -11.70 5.64
C LEU A 86 -2.09 -13.01 6.12
N ALA A 87 -1.08 -13.52 5.40
CA ALA A 87 -0.34 -14.69 5.83
C ALA A 87 0.43 -14.42 7.13
N LEU A 88 1.16 -13.30 7.19
CA LEU A 88 1.94 -12.91 8.37
C LEU A 88 1.07 -12.84 9.62
N ILE A 89 -0.04 -12.12 9.55
CA ILE A 89 -0.90 -11.87 10.71
C ILE A 89 -1.83 -13.07 10.96
N GLY A 90 -2.45 -13.61 9.91
CA GLY A 90 -3.46 -14.67 10.03
C GLY A 90 -2.85 -15.99 10.53
N VAL A 91 -1.75 -16.42 9.93
CA VAL A 91 -1.09 -17.69 10.36
C VAL A 91 -0.54 -17.56 11.76
N ASN A 92 0.07 -16.42 12.12
CA ASN A 92 0.55 -16.17 13.48
C ASN A 92 -0.60 -16.25 14.53
N ARG A 93 -1.81 -15.86 14.14
CA ARG A 93 -3.03 -15.93 14.99
C ARG A 93 -3.77 -17.28 14.92
N GLY A 94 -3.20 -18.28 14.23
CA GLY A 94 -3.77 -19.62 14.14
C GLY A 94 -4.88 -19.78 13.09
N TYR A 95 -4.99 -18.85 12.13
CA TYR A 95 -5.89 -18.98 10.99
C TYR A 95 -5.24 -19.73 9.84
N ARG A 96 -6.03 -20.50 9.11
CA ARG A 96 -5.65 -20.98 7.79
C ARG A 96 -5.78 -19.83 6.79
N VAL A 97 -4.79 -19.59 5.97
CA VAL A 97 -4.81 -18.51 4.98
C VAL A 97 -4.68 -19.09 3.58
N ILE A 98 -5.63 -18.78 2.70
CA ILE A 98 -5.64 -19.19 1.28
C ILE A 98 -5.62 -17.94 0.41
N VAL A 99 -4.65 -17.85 -0.49
CA VAL A 99 -4.50 -16.73 -1.42
C VAL A 99 -4.65 -17.20 -2.86
N CYS A 100 -5.59 -16.60 -3.60
CA CYS A 100 -5.74 -16.80 -5.04
C CYS A 100 -4.98 -15.69 -5.80
N ILE A 101 -4.09 -16.09 -6.73
CA ILE A 101 -3.22 -15.15 -7.45
C ILE A 101 -3.01 -15.61 -8.90
N PRO A 102 -3.14 -14.74 -9.93
CA PRO A 102 -2.80 -15.07 -11.30
C PRO A 102 -1.33 -15.46 -11.48
N GLN A 103 -1.04 -16.34 -12.44
CA GLN A 103 0.29 -16.93 -12.63
C GLN A 103 1.38 -15.91 -12.99
N LYS A 104 1.05 -14.82 -13.67
CA LYS A 104 1.99 -13.79 -14.15
C LYS A 104 2.66 -12.95 -13.04
N PHE A 105 2.11 -12.95 -11.83
CA PHE A 105 2.64 -12.12 -10.75
C PHE A 105 3.92 -12.67 -10.12
N ALA A 106 4.68 -11.78 -9.46
CA ALA A 106 6.04 -12.01 -8.98
C ALA A 106 6.18 -13.29 -8.14
N LYS A 107 7.14 -14.13 -8.52
CA LYS A 107 7.43 -15.41 -7.84
C LYS A 107 7.85 -15.18 -6.39
N GLU A 108 8.61 -14.10 -6.12
CA GLU A 108 9.10 -13.76 -4.79
C GLU A 108 7.96 -13.60 -3.77
N LYS A 109 6.86 -12.96 -4.18
CA LYS A 109 5.70 -12.78 -3.30
C LYS A 109 5.02 -14.11 -2.96
N VAL A 110 4.96 -15.03 -3.93
CA VAL A 110 4.43 -16.38 -3.70
C VAL A 110 5.28 -17.16 -2.71
N VAL A 111 6.60 -17.13 -2.89
CA VAL A 111 7.54 -17.80 -1.99
C VAL A 111 7.40 -17.26 -0.57
N LEU A 112 7.28 -15.94 -0.38
CA LEU A 112 7.07 -15.33 0.94
C LEU A 112 5.76 -15.78 1.61
N MET A 113 4.64 -15.79 0.85
CA MET A 113 3.37 -16.28 1.38
C MET A 113 3.44 -17.74 1.82
N GLN A 114 4.07 -18.60 1.00
CA GLN A 114 4.24 -20.03 1.32
C GLN A 114 5.18 -20.24 2.52
N ALA A 115 6.26 -19.46 2.62
CA ALA A 115 7.17 -19.52 3.76
C ALA A 115 6.48 -19.11 5.07
N LEU A 116 5.50 -18.22 5.02
CA LEU A 116 4.65 -17.85 6.16
C LEU A 116 3.57 -18.89 6.46
N GLY A 117 3.40 -19.94 5.64
CA GLY A 117 2.44 -21.01 5.85
C GLY A 117 1.09 -20.81 5.14
N ALA A 118 0.94 -19.80 4.27
CA ALA A 118 -0.27 -19.65 3.48
C ALA A 118 -0.33 -20.63 2.31
N GLU A 119 -1.54 -21.09 1.99
CA GLU A 119 -1.82 -21.84 0.77
C GLU A 119 -2.01 -20.88 -0.40
N VAL A 120 -1.23 -21.08 -1.47
CA VAL A 120 -1.32 -20.24 -2.66
C VAL A 120 -1.91 -21.02 -3.82
N ILE A 121 -3.05 -20.54 -4.32
CA ILE A 121 -3.75 -21.11 -5.48
C ILE A 121 -3.50 -20.20 -6.68
N ARG A 122 -2.81 -20.76 -7.68
CA ARG A 122 -2.54 -20.07 -8.94
C ARG A 122 -3.75 -20.15 -9.85
N THR A 123 -4.16 -19.00 -10.43
CA THR A 123 -5.25 -18.93 -11.40
C THR A 123 -4.71 -18.59 -12.80
N PRO A 124 -5.46 -18.92 -13.88
CA PRO A 124 -5.06 -18.60 -15.25
C PRO A 124 -4.81 -17.10 -15.45
N ASP A 125 -3.83 -16.76 -16.30
CA ASP A 125 -3.47 -15.36 -16.55
C ASP A 125 -4.48 -14.60 -17.41
N ASP A 126 -5.15 -15.29 -18.30
CA ASP A 126 -6.20 -14.77 -19.17
C ASP A 126 -7.46 -14.31 -18.41
N GLU A 127 -7.72 -14.94 -17.25
CA GLU A 127 -8.82 -14.52 -16.36
C GLU A 127 -8.42 -13.34 -15.46
N GLY A 128 -7.14 -13.03 -15.32
CA GLY A 128 -6.62 -11.93 -14.52
C GLY A 128 -7.09 -11.92 -13.06
N MET A 129 -7.19 -10.74 -12.47
CA MET A 129 -7.66 -10.59 -11.07
C MET A 129 -9.13 -10.97 -10.89
N VAL A 130 -9.97 -10.82 -11.92
CA VAL A 130 -11.39 -11.21 -11.87
C VAL A 130 -11.52 -12.72 -11.66
N GLY A 131 -10.72 -13.52 -12.36
CA GLY A 131 -10.67 -14.97 -12.17
C GLY A 131 -10.17 -15.36 -10.76
N ALA A 132 -9.16 -14.67 -10.25
CA ALA A 132 -8.68 -14.92 -8.89
C ALA A 132 -9.75 -14.60 -7.84
N ILE A 133 -10.48 -13.52 -7.98
CA ILE A 133 -11.60 -13.15 -7.09
C ILE A 133 -12.70 -14.22 -7.15
N LYS A 134 -13.12 -14.62 -8.36
CA LYS A 134 -14.12 -15.68 -8.56
C LYS A 134 -13.67 -16.98 -7.88
N ARG A 135 -12.41 -17.36 -8.05
CA ARG A 135 -11.84 -18.56 -7.42
C ARG A 135 -11.87 -18.50 -5.91
N ALA A 136 -11.49 -17.35 -5.32
CA ALA A 136 -11.57 -17.16 -3.88
C ALA A 136 -13.00 -17.26 -3.34
N GLN A 137 -13.99 -16.68 -4.05
CA GLN A 137 -15.41 -16.78 -3.71
C GLN A 137 -15.95 -18.21 -3.79
N GLU A 138 -15.57 -18.97 -4.84
CA GLU A 138 -15.94 -20.40 -4.97
C GLU A 138 -15.41 -21.25 -3.81
N LEU A 139 -14.19 -20.95 -3.34
CA LEU A 139 -13.60 -21.63 -2.19
C LEU A 139 -14.32 -21.22 -0.89
N ALA A 140 -14.60 -19.94 -0.71
CA ALA A 140 -15.34 -19.46 0.44
C ALA A 140 -16.71 -20.12 0.57
N ALA A 141 -17.40 -20.36 -0.54
CA ALA A 141 -18.70 -21.06 -0.54
C ALA A 141 -18.62 -22.55 -0.16
N LYS A 142 -17.42 -23.17 -0.27
CA LYS A 142 -17.20 -24.59 -0.01
C LYS A 142 -16.52 -24.88 1.33
N ILE A 143 -15.79 -23.91 1.88
CA ILE A 143 -15.03 -24.07 3.11
C ILE A 143 -15.88 -23.53 4.28
N PRO A 144 -16.26 -24.40 5.24
CA PRO A 144 -16.94 -23.95 6.46
C PRO A 144 -16.10 -22.93 7.24
N ASP A 145 -16.75 -22.02 7.95
CA ASP A 145 -16.10 -21.00 8.76
C ASP A 145 -15.00 -20.23 7.99
N SER A 146 -15.30 -19.86 6.74
CA SER A 146 -14.42 -19.06 5.90
C SER A 146 -14.77 -17.58 5.96
N PHE A 147 -13.75 -16.73 5.81
CA PHE A 147 -13.85 -15.28 5.80
C PHE A 147 -13.11 -14.68 4.58
N MET A 148 -13.84 -13.98 3.73
CA MET A 148 -13.24 -13.20 2.65
C MET A 148 -12.71 -11.89 3.21
N ALA A 149 -11.39 -11.65 3.11
CA ALA A 149 -10.78 -10.41 3.58
C ALA A 149 -11.25 -9.20 2.76
N GLY A 150 -11.33 -9.32 1.43
CA GLY A 150 -12.01 -8.37 0.54
C GLY A 150 -11.38 -6.99 0.52
N GLN A 151 -10.07 -6.88 0.28
CA GLN A 151 -9.30 -5.63 0.37
C GLN A 151 -9.88 -4.45 -0.42
N PHE A 152 -10.64 -4.71 -1.49
CA PHE A 152 -11.24 -3.68 -2.37
C PHE A 152 -12.60 -3.17 -1.89
N GLU A 153 -13.23 -3.86 -0.93
CA GLU A 153 -14.58 -3.55 -0.44
C GLU A 153 -14.64 -3.35 1.07
N ASN A 154 -13.71 -3.94 1.81
CA ASN A 154 -13.73 -3.96 3.27
C ASN A 154 -13.32 -2.61 3.86
N ARG A 155 -14.27 -1.93 4.50
CA ARG A 155 -14.06 -0.62 5.12
C ARG A 155 -13.00 -0.62 6.22
N ALA A 156 -12.68 -1.78 6.80
CA ALA A 156 -11.59 -1.89 7.77
C ALA A 156 -10.24 -1.46 7.18
N ASN A 157 -10.04 -1.59 5.85
CA ASN A 157 -8.84 -1.14 5.16
C ASN A 157 -8.66 0.39 5.27
N PRO A 158 -9.53 1.26 4.73
CA PRO A 158 -9.36 2.71 4.88
C PRO A 158 -9.46 3.18 6.33
N ASP A 159 -10.29 2.56 7.16
CA ASP A 159 -10.45 2.97 8.55
C ASP A 159 -9.18 2.73 9.37
N TYR A 160 -8.48 1.61 9.16
CA TYR A 160 -7.20 1.37 9.83
C TYR A 160 -6.10 2.34 9.38
N HIS A 161 -6.09 2.75 8.11
CA HIS A 161 -5.20 3.81 7.63
C HIS A 161 -5.55 5.19 8.22
N TYR A 162 -6.83 5.47 8.45
CA TYR A 162 -7.25 6.67 9.17
C TYR A 162 -6.74 6.67 10.61
N GLU A 163 -6.94 5.56 11.33
CA GLU A 163 -6.57 5.42 12.75
C GLU A 163 -5.06 5.39 12.99
N THR A 164 -4.28 4.93 12.00
CA THR A 164 -2.84 4.73 12.14
C THR A 164 -2.03 5.59 11.18
N THR A 165 -2.00 5.29 9.90
CA THR A 165 -1.11 5.93 8.91
C THR A 165 -1.34 7.44 8.82
N GLY A 166 -2.60 7.87 8.76
CA GLY A 166 -2.96 9.29 8.70
C GLY A 166 -2.56 10.02 9.98
N ARG A 167 -2.86 9.41 11.14
CA ARG A 167 -2.47 9.95 12.44
C ARG A 167 -0.96 10.03 12.59
N GLU A 168 -0.23 8.96 12.26
CA GLU A 168 1.24 8.94 12.33
C GLU A 168 1.87 10.02 11.46
N ILE A 169 1.40 10.19 10.22
CA ILE A 169 1.89 11.26 9.33
C ILE A 169 1.68 12.62 9.98
N TRP A 170 0.48 12.90 10.50
CA TRP A 170 0.18 14.16 11.14
C TRP A 170 1.08 14.45 12.34
N GLU A 171 1.25 13.48 13.23
CA GLU A 171 2.07 13.59 14.44
C GLU A 171 3.57 13.74 14.08
N GLN A 172 4.10 12.92 13.18
CA GLN A 172 5.49 12.95 12.73
C GLN A 172 5.85 14.26 12.01
N MET A 173 4.90 14.85 11.30
CA MET A 173 5.07 16.12 10.62
C MET A 173 4.81 17.36 11.52
N GLY A 174 4.52 17.14 12.81
CA GLY A 174 4.21 18.23 13.75
C GLY A 174 2.98 19.04 13.32
N GLY A 175 1.99 18.38 12.70
CA GLY A 175 0.77 19.02 12.21
C GLY A 175 0.94 19.92 10.97
N GLN A 176 2.05 19.81 10.28
CA GLN A 176 2.36 20.65 9.12
C GLN A 176 2.44 19.81 7.84
N VAL A 177 1.33 19.67 7.16
CA VAL A 177 1.22 18.99 5.85
C VAL A 177 0.39 19.87 4.93
N ASP A 178 0.98 20.38 3.86
CA ASP A 178 0.29 21.19 2.84
C ASP A 178 -0.35 20.30 1.77
N ALA A 179 0.31 19.19 1.41
CA ALA A 179 -0.22 18.21 0.46
C ALA A 179 0.19 16.78 0.78
N ILE A 180 -0.70 15.84 0.45
CA ILE A 180 -0.38 14.41 0.35
C ILE A 180 -0.48 13.97 -1.11
N VAL A 181 0.45 13.09 -1.52
CA VAL A 181 0.53 12.54 -2.87
C VAL A 181 0.65 11.03 -2.75
N LEU A 182 -0.43 10.29 -2.91
CA LEU A 182 -0.51 8.89 -2.52
C LEU A 182 -0.95 7.99 -3.67
N GLY A 183 -0.20 6.91 -3.89
CA GLY A 183 -0.55 5.87 -4.85
C GLY A 183 -1.80 5.10 -4.43
N ALA A 184 -2.70 4.83 -5.38
CA ALA A 184 -3.93 4.10 -5.14
C ALA A 184 -4.03 2.82 -6.00
N GLY A 185 -4.07 1.66 -5.32
CA GLY A 185 -4.51 0.39 -5.88
C GLY A 185 -5.91 0.05 -5.37
N THR A 186 -6.05 -0.27 -4.08
CA THR A 186 -7.37 -0.42 -3.42
C THR A 186 -7.99 0.92 -3.03
N GLY A 187 -7.24 2.01 -3.02
CA GLY A 187 -7.69 3.31 -2.51
C GLY A 187 -7.73 3.44 -0.99
N GLY A 188 -7.58 2.33 -0.23
CA GLY A 188 -7.71 2.36 1.23
C GLY A 188 -6.72 3.30 1.93
N THR A 189 -5.45 3.25 1.55
CA THR A 189 -4.42 4.16 2.10
C THR A 189 -4.76 5.62 1.81
N PHE A 190 -5.06 5.92 0.52
CA PHE A 190 -5.44 7.27 0.12
C PHE A 190 -6.62 7.79 0.93
N SER A 191 -7.71 7.04 0.96
CA SER A 191 -8.95 7.44 1.63
C SER A 191 -8.78 7.64 3.14
N GLY A 192 -8.09 6.70 3.81
CA GLY A 192 -7.88 6.80 5.25
C GLY A 192 -7.00 8.00 5.62
N VAL A 193 -5.87 8.17 4.93
CA VAL A 193 -4.93 9.27 5.17
C VAL A 193 -5.53 10.62 4.79
N ALA A 194 -6.17 10.72 3.61
CA ALA A 194 -6.80 11.97 3.16
C ALA A 194 -7.91 12.42 4.12
N ARG A 195 -8.77 11.49 4.57
CA ARG A 195 -9.81 11.79 5.55
C ARG A 195 -9.22 12.37 6.83
N TYR A 196 -8.23 11.71 7.42
CA TYR A 196 -7.61 12.17 8.65
C TYR A 196 -6.97 13.56 8.51
N LEU A 197 -6.17 13.75 7.46
CA LEU A 197 -5.44 15.00 7.28
C LEU A 197 -6.34 16.18 6.91
N LYS A 198 -7.39 15.97 6.09
CA LYS A 198 -8.37 17.02 5.77
C LYS A 198 -9.25 17.39 6.98
N GLU A 199 -9.55 16.46 7.88
CA GLU A 199 -10.22 16.75 9.15
C GLU A 199 -9.33 17.62 10.06
N LYS A 200 -8.01 17.38 10.08
CA LYS A 200 -7.04 18.18 10.87
C LYS A 200 -6.69 19.51 10.22
N ASN A 201 -6.54 19.51 8.90
CA ASN A 201 -6.22 20.68 8.08
C ASN A 201 -7.06 20.67 6.80
N PRO A 202 -8.21 21.35 6.76
CA PRO A 202 -9.06 21.40 5.55
C PRO A 202 -8.38 22.02 4.31
N LYS A 203 -7.23 22.69 4.49
CA LYS A 203 -6.43 23.25 3.38
C LYS A 203 -5.42 22.25 2.81
N CYS A 204 -5.23 21.09 3.46
CA CYS A 204 -4.35 20.03 2.95
C CYS A 204 -4.90 19.49 1.62
N LYS A 205 -4.07 19.55 0.59
CA LYS A 205 -4.40 19.03 -0.74
C LYS A 205 -4.13 17.54 -0.83
N ALA A 206 -5.04 16.79 -1.45
CA ALA A 206 -4.92 15.35 -1.60
C ALA A 206 -4.85 14.96 -3.08
N TYR A 207 -3.68 14.49 -3.50
CA TYR A 207 -3.40 14.01 -4.85
C TYR A 207 -3.37 12.48 -4.83
N LEU A 208 -4.20 11.87 -5.69
CA LEU A 208 -4.18 10.43 -5.91
C LEU A 208 -3.26 10.14 -7.10
N VAL A 209 -2.34 9.20 -6.93
CA VAL A 209 -1.43 8.75 -7.99
C VAL A 209 -1.89 7.40 -8.52
N GLU A 210 -2.04 7.32 -9.84
CA GLU A 210 -2.33 6.09 -10.56
C GLU A 210 -1.28 5.80 -11.62
N SER A 211 -1.19 4.55 -12.07
CA SER A 211 -0.40 4.17 -13.25
C SER A 211 -1.18 4.50 -14.54
N GLN A 212 -0.45 4.64 -15.65
CA GLN A 212 -1.09 4.61 -16.97
C GLN A 212 -2.03 3.38 -17.08
N GLY A 213 -3.10 3.49 -17.85
CA GLY A 213 -4.09 2.41 -17.99
C GLY A 213 -4.97 2.15 -16.76
N SER A 214 -4.93 3.03 -15.76
CA SER A 214 -5.86 3.06 -14.64
C SER A 214 -7.03 4.01 -14.92
N ILE A 215 -8.15 3.85 -14.21
CA ILE A 215 -9.38 4.60 -14.47
C ILE A 215 -9.75 5.61 -13.38
N TYR A 216 -8.95 5.80 -12.34
CA TYR A 216 -9.26 6.78 -11.29
C TYR A 216 -9.39 8.21 -11.82
N GLY A 217 -8.54 8.56 -12.81
CA GLY A 217 -8.58 9.85 -13.52
C GLY A 217 -9.55 9.90 -14.70
N GLY A 218 -10.38 8.87 -14.89
CA GLY A 218 -11.33 8.81 -16.02
C GLY A 218 -10.73 8.31 -17.34
N GLY A 219 -9.52 7.71 -17.29
CA GLY A 219 -8.88 7.08 -18.45
C GLY A 219 -9.50 5.73 -18.82
N GLU A 220 -9.03 5.15 -19.94
CA GLU A 220 -9.42 3.79 -20.35
C GLU A 220 -8.50 2.75 -19.70
N PRO A 221 -9.03 1.55 -19.34
CA PRO A 221 -8.22 0.48 -18.82
C PRO A 221 -7.13 0.04 -19.83
N GLY A 222 -5.91 -0.10 -19.35
CA GLY A 222 -4.77 -0.49 -20.19
C GLY A 222 -3.64 -1.15 -19.40
N ASP A 223 -2.64 -1.64 -20.12
CA ASP A 223 -1.48 -2.31 -19.53
C ASP A 223 -0.50 -1.31 -18.92
N HIS A 224 0.13 -1.72 -17.82
CA HIS A 224 1.20 -1.02 -17.15
C HIS A 224 2.16 -1.99 -16.45
N LYS A 225 3.40 -1.55 -16.20
CA LYS A 225 4.43 -2.32 -15.51
C LYS A 225 4.59 -1.93 -14.04
N VAL A 226 4.08 -0.77 -13.64
CA VAL A 226 4.05 -0.35 -12.25
C VAL A 226 3.10 -1.25 -11.46
N GLU A 227 3.59 -1.93 -10.43
CA GLU A 227 2.79 -2.81 -9.58
C GLU A 227 2.34 -2.10 -8.29
N GLY A 228 1.12 -2.40 -7.82
CA GLY A 228 0.60 -1.96 -6.52
C GLY A 228 -0.26 -0.71 -6.54
N ILE A 229 -0.27 0.03 -7.64
CA ILE A 229 -1.19 1.14 -7.91
C ILE A 229 -1.86 0.95 -9.27
N GLY A 230 -2.94 1.69 -9.50
CA GLY A 230 -3.79 1.56 -10.68
C GLY A 230 -4.88 0.51 -10.51
N SER A 231 -6.01 0.73 -11.17
CA SER A 231 -7.16 -0.15 -11.13
C SER A 231 -7.99 -0.02 -12.40
N SER A 232 -8.62 -1.11 -12.83
CA SER A 232 -9.59 -1.14 -13.94
C SER A 232 -11.04 -0.91 -13.47
N PHE A 233 -11.25 -0.64 -12.19
CA PHE A 233 -12.53 -0.26 -11.56
C PHE A 233 -12.27 0.64 -10.36
N ILE A 234 -13.27 1.38 -9.91
CA ILE A 234 -13.17 2.16 -8.67
C ILE A 234 -13.55 1.27 -7.49
N PRO A 235 -12.59 0.93 -6.60
CA PRO A 235 -12.88 0.11 -5.42
C PRO A 235 -13.81 0.82 -4.42
N LYS A 236 -14.64 0.08 -3.68
CA LYS A 236 -15.51 0.63 -2.63
C LYS A 236 -14.72 1.22 -1.45
N THR A 237 -13.45 0.87 -1.32
CA THR A 237 -12.53 1.42 -0.33
C THR A 237 -11.90 2.75 -0.74
N ALA A 238 -12.08 3.16 -2.01
CA ALA A 238 -11.63 4.43 -2.53
C ALA A 238 -12.72 5.50 -2.38
N ASP A 239 -12.43 6.52 -1.59
CA ASP A 239 -13.29 7.69 -1.42
C ASP A 239 -12.78 8.83 -2.32
N MET A 240 -13.35 8.94 -3.51
CA MET A 240 -12.94 9.94 -4.50
C MET A 240 -13.38 11.36 -4.16
N GLU A 241 -14.31 11.56 -3.23
CA GLU A 241 -14.71 12.89 -2.76
C GLU A 241 -13.58 13.58 -1.99
N LEU A 242 -12.65 12.80 -1.43
CA LEU A 242 -11.47 13.32 -0.74
C LEU A 242 -10.36 13.74 -1.71
N CYS A 243 -10.43 13.34 -2.99
CA CYS A 243 -9.41 13.58 -4.00
C CYS A 243 -9.57 14.99 -4.61
N ASP A 244 -8.52 15.81 -4.50
CA ASP A 244 -8.51 17.10 -5.18
C ASP A 244 -8.05 16.95 -6.64
N TRP A 245 -7.05 16.08 -6.92
CA TRP A 245 -6.53 15.79 -8.27
C TRP A 245 -6.04 14.36 -8.39
N VAL A 246 -6.17 13.80 -9.58
CA VAL A 246 -5.55 12.53 -9.97
C VAL A 246 -4.34 12.82 -10.85
N ILE A 247 -3.21 12.18 -10.55
CA ILE A 247 -1.97 12.27 -11.33
C ILE A 247 -1.68 10.89 -11.92
N THR A 248 -1.73 10.78 -13.24
CA THR A 248 -1.35 9.56 -13.95
C THR A 248 0.15 9.56 -14.22
N VAL A 249 0.86 8.54 -13.76
CA VAL A 249 2.31 8.38 -13.96
C VAL A 249 2.57 7.19 -14.89
N ASN A 250 3.33 7.44 -15.95
CA ASN A 250 3.76 6.42 -16.89
C ASN A 250 4.87 5.54 -16.30
N ASP A 251 5.10 4.37 -16.91
CA ASP A 251 6.09 3.40 -16.43
C ASP A 251 7.51 4.01 -16.37
N GLU A 252 7.98 4.68 -17.45
CA GLU A 252 9.35 5.19 -17.50
C GLU A 252 9.69 6.19 -16.38
N PRO A 253 8.91 7.25 -16.12
CA PRO A 253 9.17 8.15 -14.99
C PRO A 253 9.16 7.43 -13.63
N ALA A 254 8.27 6.43 -13.46
CA ALA A 254 8.20 5.66 -12.22
C ALA A 254 9.49 4.84 -11.99
N PHE A 255 9.96 4.12 -12.98
CA PHE A 255 11.19 3.32 -12.90
C PHE A 255 12.46 4.19 -12.83
N GLU A 256 12.49 5.32 -13.54
CA GLU A 256 13.60 6.27 -13.38
C GLU A 256 13.68 6.78 -11.94
N MET A 257 12.55 7.09 -11.33
CA MET A 257 12.53 7.54 -9.94
C MET A 257 12.96 6.44 -8.95
N VAL A 258 12.65 5.16 -9.23
CA VAL A 258 13.18 4.03 -8.44
C VAL A 258 14.71 4.02 -8.46
N ARG A 259 15.33 4.19 -9.65
CA ARG A 259 16.79 4.24 -9.80
C ARG A 259 17.40 5.43 -9.05
N ARG A 260 16.76 6.59 -9.15
CA ARG A 260 17.19 7.82 -8.46
C ARG A 260 17.08 7.70 -6.95
N LEU A 261 15.98 7.16 -6.42
CA LEU A 261 15.80 6.91 -4.99
C LEU A 261 16.91 6.04 -4.42
N ALA A 262 17.29 4.97 -5.12
CA ALA A 262 18.39 4.11 -4.71
C ALA A 262 19.74 4.83 -4.73
N ARG A 263 20.06 5.56 -5.80
CA ARG A 263 21.38 6.17 -6.01
C ARG A 263 21.58 7.47 -5.25
N GLU A 264 20.54 8.30 -5.16
CA GLU A 264 20.64 9.65 -4.61
C GLU A 264 20.24 9.71 -3.13
N GLU A 265 19.26 8.90 -2.69
CA GLU A 265 18.73 8.93 -1.31
C GLU A 265 19.00 7.64 -0.51
N GLY A 266 19.54 6.58 -1.16
CA GLY A 266 19.78 5.28 -0.51
C GLY A 266 18.50 4.52 -0.16
N VAL A 267 17.42 4.74 -0.89
CA VAL A 267 16.10 4.15 -0.62
C VAL A 267 15.74 3.14 -1.70
N PHE A 268 15.57 1.89 -1.32
CA PHE A 268 15.11 0.81 -2.20
C PHE A 268 13.58 0.79 -2.26
N SER A 269 13.01 1.38 -3.29
CA SER A 269 11.57 1.51 -3.49
C SER A 269 11.05 0.55 -4.55
N GLY A 270 9.87 -0.02 -4.34
CA GLY A 270 9.08 -0.62 -5.42
C GLY A 270 8.61 0.42 -6.45
N SER A 271 8.11 -0.05 -7.60
CA SER A 271 7.71 0.82 -8.72
C SER A 271 6.60 1.82 -8.35
N SER A 272 5.65 1.42 -7.51
CA SER A 272 4.59 2.32 -7.02
C SER A 272 5.11 3.46 -6.16
N GLY A 273 6.17 3.21 -5.36
CA GLY A 273 6.85 4.26 -4.60
C GLY A 273 7.61 5.22 -5.51
N GLY A 274 8.23 4.70 -6.57
CA GLY A 274 8.83 5.54 -7.63
C GLY A 274 7.81 6.47 -8.29
N ALA A 275 6.66 5.95 -8.68
CA ALA A 275 5.56 6.74 -9.24
C ALA A 275 5.06 7.81 -8.25
N ALA A 276 4.87 7.43 -6.97
CA ALA A 276 4.39 8.35 -5.94
C ALA A 276 5.39 9.49 -5.66
N VAL A 277 6.70 9.19 -5.60
CA VAL A 277 7.74 10.21 -5.41
C VAL A 277 7.90 11.09 -6.64
N HIS A 278 7.79 10.54 -7.87
CA HIS A 278 7.78 11.32 -9.09
C HIS A 278 6.65 12.38 -9.05
N ALA A 279 5.43 11.94 -8.80
CA ALA A 279 4.28 12.85 -8.68
C ALA A 279 4.44 13.85 -7.53
N ALA A 280 4.99 13.41 -6.37
CA ALA A 280 5.24 14.31 -5.25
C ALA A 280 6.23 15.43 -5.59
N CYS A 281 7.25 15.15 -6.42
CA CYS A 281 8.18 16.17 -6.89
C CYS A 281 7.51 17.17 -7.83
N GLU A 282 6.58 16.74 -8.70
CA GLU A 282 5.83 17.66 -9.55
C GLU A 282 4.92 18.58 -8.70
N VAL A 283 4.18 18.02 -7.74
CA VAL A 283 3.37 18.81 -6.79
C VAL A 283 4.26 19.76 -5.97
N ALA A 284 5.45 19.32 -5.56
CA ALA A 284 6.38 20.15 -4.82
C ALA A 284 6.87 21.37 -5.63
N LYS A 285 7.09 21.21 -6.93
CA LYS A 285 7.40 22.34 -7.84
C LYS A 285 6.27 23.37 -7.89
N GLU A 286 5.03 22.89 -8.00
CA GLU A 286 3.84 23.76 -8.07
C GLU A 286 3.63 24.54 -6.77
N LEU A 287 3.83 23.89 -5.61
CA LEU A 287 3.61 24.52 -4.31
C LEU A 287 4.72 25.49 -3.92
N GLY A 288 5.96 25.26 -4.36
CA GLY A 288 7.10 26.10 -4.06
C GLY A 288 7.66 25.99 -2.65
N ALA A 289 8.74 26.69 -2.41
CA ALA A 289 9.50 26.67 -1.15
C ALA A 289 8.64 27.02 0.09
N GLY A 290 8.98 26.40 1.23
CA GLY A 290 8.29 26.62 2.51
C GLY A 290 7.02 25.78 2.70
N LYS A 291 6.66 24.96 1.70
CA LYS A 291 5.56 24.00 1.77
C LYS A 291 6.07 22.59 2.04
N LYS A 292 5.19 21.70 2.52
CA LYS A 292 5.51 20.32 2.86
C LYS A 292 4.59 19.35 2.14
N VAL A 293 5.18 18.48 1.32
CA VAL A 293 4.52 17.41 0.58
C VAL A 293 4.90 16.08 1.23
N VAL A 294 3.91 15.25 1.55
CA VAL A 294 4.14 13.90 2.10
C VAL A 294 3.67 12.86 1.10
N THR A 295 4.49 11.86 0.86
CA THR A 295 4.12 10.66 0.10
C THR A 295 4.52 9.38 0.86
N VAL A 296 4.22 8.22 0.26
CA VAL A 296 4.48 6.90 0.86
C VAL A 296 5.30 6.05 -0.10
N ILE A 297 6.31 5.37 0.42
CA ILE A 297 6.97 4.25 -0.26
C ILE A 297 6.36 2.96 0.29
N PRO A 298 5.47 2.29 -0.48
CA PRO A 298 4.62 1.22 0.05
C PRO A 298 5.38 -0.08 0.33
N ASP A 299 6.41 -0.38 -0.46
CA ASP A 299 7.22 -1.60 -0.36
C ASP A 299 8.63 -1.41 -0.94
N SER A 300 9.49 -2.44 -0.81
CA SER A 300 10.87 -2.42 -1.26
C SER A 300 11.06 -3.05 -2.64
N ALA A 301 12.10 -2.61 -3.36
CA ALA A 301 12.55 -3.15 -4.65
C ALA A 301 12.89 -4.64 -4.61
N GLU A 302 13.27 -5.20 -3.47
CA GLU A 302 13.63 -6.61 -3.30
C GLU A 302 12.52 -7.57 -3.72
N ARG A 303 11.27 -7.11 -3.73
CA ARG A 303 10.08 -7.87 -4.16
C ARG A 303 9.90 -7.93 -5.68
N TYR A 304 10.79 -7.29 -6.42
CA TYR A 304 10.67 -7.06 -7.87
C TYR A 304 11.99 -7.33 -8.61
N LEU A 305 12.98 -7.99 -7.98
CA LEU A 305 14.28 -8.24 -8.60
C LEU A 305 14.14 -9.05 -9.89
N SER A 306 13.25 -10.05 -9.92
CA SER A 306 12.96 -10.83 -11.13
C SER A 306 12.25 -10.03 -12.24
N LYS A 307 11.84 -8.80 -11.96
CA LYS A 307 11.22 -7.87 -12.92
C LYS A 307 12.19 -6.80 -13.43
N ASN A 308 13.48 -6.94 -13.17
CA ASN A 308 14.52 -6.00 -13.60
C ASN A 308 14.23 -4.55 -13.18
N ILE A 309 13.72 -4.35 -11.96
CA ILE A 309 13.21 -3.06 -11.48
C ILE A 309 14.21 -1.90 -11.59
N PHE A 310 15.52 -2.19 -11.59
CA PHE A 310 16.59 -1.20 -11.72
C PHE A 310 17.06 -0.98 -13.17
N GLU A 311 16.61 -1.80 -14.12
CA GLU A 311 16.96 -1.67 -15.55
C GLU A 311 15.93 -0.80 -16.30
N GLY A 312 14.73 -0.68 -15.77
CA GLY A 312 13.62 0.04 -16.35
C GLY A 312 12.62 -0.86 -17.08
N PRO A 313 11.56 -0.27 -17.62
CA PRO A 313 10.53 -1.01 -18.36
C PRO A 313 11.03 -1.53 -19.69
#